data_a9cddb7c565631df38df4d0e579092be
#
_entry.id   a9cddb7c565631df38df4d0e579092be
#
_cell.length_a   1.000
_cell.length_b   1.000
_cell.length_c   1.000
_cell.angle_alpha   90.00
_cell.angle_beta   90.00
_cell.angle_gamma   90.00
#
_symmetry.space_group_name_H-M   'P 1'
#
loop_
_entity.id
_entity.type
_entity.pdbx_description
1 polymer ?
#
loop_
_entity_poly.entity_id
_entity_poly.type
_entity_poly.pdbx_seq_one_letter_code
_entity_poly.pdbx_strand_id
1 'polypeptide(L)'
;MTSTNGSRDPHKLTGKGQATRARILEHAAELIYTNGVHATNNEQLRRAAGVSGSQLNHYFPTKESLVLAVIAWQAERVLTFHRSQQFAGFDNLDALRAWADYYVGYERAYQEGCSLGSLASEIIKTDLDVHDELASAFDQWRDIFRDGIERMQQLGRISPEADPPQLATLLLAAFQGGMLLAQVARDIAPLKDALQTAIDHVQTFATPPDAGVIAPGTGRDMHEAAERLDREGVSGGQGQLLSR
;
A
#
# COMPACT_ATOMS: atom_id res chain seq x y z
N MET A 1 -17.19 -51.05 3.02
CA MET A 1 -16.78 -49.97 3.94
C MET A 1 -15.31 -49.75 3.74
N THR A 2 -14.93 -48.86 2.81
CA THR A 2 -13.54 -48.55 2.50
C THR A 2 -13.26 -47.17 3.11
N SER A 3 -12.49 -47.18 4.21
CA SER A 3 -11.98 -45.98 4.86
C SER A 3 -10.97 -45.30 3.93
N THR A 4 -11.32 -44.16 3.36
CA THR A 4 -10.39 -43.28 2.69
C THR A 4 -9.53 -42.58 3.76
N ASN A 5 -8.34 -43.12 3.96
CA ASN A 5 -7.30 -42.51 4.78
C ASN A 5 -6.78 -41.28 4.02
N GLY A 6 -7.23 -40.08 4.40
CA GLY A 6 -6.77 -38.83 3.81
C GLY A 6 -5.29 -38.63 4.09
N SER A 7 -4.46 -38.85 3.08
CA SER A 7 -3.03 -38.53 3.08
C SER A 7 -2.86 -37.07 3.46
N ARG A 8 -2.40 -36.79 4.70
CA ARG A 8 -1.95 -35.45 5.10
C ARG A 8 -0.68 -35.14 4.32
N ASP A 9 -0.74 -34.10 3.52
CA ASP A 9 0.44 -33.54 2.85
C ASP A 9 1.51 -33.23 3.92
N PRO A 10 2.69 -33.89 3.92
CA PRO A 10 3.70 -33.69 4.93
C PRO A 10 4.29 -32.27 4.96
N HIS A 11 4.03 -31.46 3.92
CA HIS A 11 4.48 -30.06 3.83
C HIS A 11 3.44 -29.04 4.34
N LYS A 12 2.20 -29.47 4.63
CA LYS A 12 1.15 -28.57 5.11
C LYS A 12 1.23 -28.41 6.63
N LEU A 13 1.68 -27.25 7.08
CA LEU A 13 1.70 -26.92 8.51
C LEU A 13 0.29 -27.02 9.12
N THR A 14 0.22 -27.56 10.33
CA THR A 14 -1.02 -27.52 11.14
C THR A 14 -1.39 -26.08 11.47
N GLY A 15 -2.65 -25.80 11.83
CA GLY A 15 -3.07 -24.45 12.25
C GLY A 15 -2.20 -23.87 13.38
N LYS A 16 -1.79 -24.73 14.35
CA LYS A 16 -0.83 -24.34 15.41
C LYS A 16 0.56 -24.02 14.84
N GLY A 17 1.02 -24.77 13.85
CA GLY A 17 2.28 -24.54 13.17
C GLY A 17 2.27 -23.22 12.40
N GLN A 18 1.19 -22.95 11.67
CA GLN A 18 1.00 -21.69 10.96
C GLN A 18 0.99 -20.49 11.91
N ALA A 19 0.26 -20.56 13.02
CA ALA A 19 0.23 -19.50 14.04
C ALA A 19 1.63 -19.26 14.66
N THR A 20 2.40 -20.33 14.89
CA THR A 20 3.77 -20.19 15.42
C THR A 20 4.69 -19.54 14.38
N ARG A 21 4.61 -19.96 13.10
CA ARG A 21 5.39 -19.35 12.01
C ARG A 21 5.04 -17.88 11.82
N ALA A 22 3.76 -17.52 11.84
CA ALA A 22 3.30 -16.14 11.73
C ALA A 22 3.85 -15.26 12.87
N ARG A 23 3.80 -15.74 14.12
CA ARG A 23 4.35 -15.04 15.29
C ARG A 23 5.86 -14.83 15.18
N ILE A 24 6.61 -15.83 14.71
CA ILE A 24 8.06 -15.67 14.46
C ILE A 24 8.31 -14.59 13.43
N LEU A 25 7.55 -14.57 12.32
CA LEU A 25 7.69 -13.55 11.26
C LEU A 25 7.37 -12.15 11.75
N GLU A 26 6.31 -11.97 12.53
CA GLU A 26 5.93 -10.68 13.09
C GLU A 26 7.06 -10.10 13.96
N HIS A 27 7.59 -10.89 14.91
CA HIS A 27 8.72 -10.45 15.72
C HIS A 27 10.02 -10.29 14.94
N ALA A 28 10.24 -11.10 13.91
CA ALA A 28 11.42 -10.93 13.04
C ALA A 28 11.35 -9.60 12.27
N ALA A 29 10.19 -9.26 11.71
CA ALA A 29 9.99 -8.02 11.01
C ALA A 29 10.20 -6.81 11.93
N GLU A 30 9.68 -6.86 13.16
CA GLU A 30 9.84 -5.82 14.18
C GLU A 30 11.31 -5.66 14.61
N LEU A 31 12.00 -6.76 14.89
CA LEU A 31 13.42 -6.73 15.28
C LEU A 31 14.31 -6.24 14.14
N ILE A 32 14.05 -6.67 12.91
CA ILE A 32 14.80 -6.21 11.73
C ILE A 32 14.55 -4.73 11.49
N TYR A 33 13.31 -4.27 11.61
CA TYR A 33 12.97 -2.86 11.47
C TYR A 33 13.67 -1.98 12.52
N THR A 34 13.76 -2.47 13.77
CA THR A 34 14.32 -1.69 14.88
C THR A 34 15.86 -1.75 14.93
N ASN A 35 16.44 -2.91 14.67
CA ASN A 35 17.86 -3.16 14.90
C ASN A 35 18.67 -3.33 13.62
N GLY A 36 17.98 -3.53 12.49
CA GLY A 36 18.58 -3.89 11.21
C GLY A 36 18.76 -5.40 11.00
N VAL A 37 18.92 -5.77 9.73
CA VAL A 37 19.10 -7.17 9.31
C VAL A 37 20.34 -7.80 9.96
N HIS A 38 21.46 -7.07 10.01
CA HIS A 38 22.72 -7.59 10.55
C HIS A 38 22.69 -7.79 12.06
N ALA A 39 22.11 -6.86 12.81
CA ALA A 39 22.11 -6.88 14.26
C ALA A 39 21.03 -7.83 14.82
N THR A 40 20.03 -8.21 14.03
CA THR A 40 19.01 -9.18 14.44
C THR A 40 19.60 -10.59 14.46
N ASN A 41 19.55 -11.26 15.61
CA ASN A 41 20.08 -12.60 15.81
C ASN A 41 19.02 -13.59 16.33
N ASN A 42 19.32 -14.89 16.22
CA ASN A 42 18.40 -15.95 16.60
C ASN A 42 18.02 -15.94 18.09
N GLU A 43 18.91 -15.49 18.97
CA GLU A 43 18.63 -15.47 20.41
C GLU A 43 17.58 -14.39 20.75
N GLN A 44 17.71 -13.20 20.16
CA GLN A 44 16.72 -12.12 20.30
C GLN A 44 15.36 -12.57 19.75
N LEU A 45 15.36 -13.18 18.56
CA LEU A 45 14.14 -13.64 17.91
C LEU A 45 13.44 -14.76 18.71
N ARG A 46 14.20 -15.73 19.23
CA ARG A 46 13.66 -16.77 20.08
C ARG A 46 12.95 -16.22 21.31
N ARG A 47 13.59 -15.25 21.99
CA ARG A 47 13.02 -14.61 23.18
C ARG A 47 11.75 -13.84 22.84
N ALA A 48 11.79 -13.02 21.79
CA ALA A 48 10.65 -12.22 21.38
C ALA A 48 9.45 -13.10 20.95
N ALA A 49 9.69 -14.11 20.11
CA ALA A 49 8.65 -15.00 19.62
C ALA A 49 8.22 -16.09 20.62
N GLY A 50 8.92 -16.28 21.75
CA GLY A 50 8.61 -17.32 22.71
C GLY A 50 8.76 -18.75 22.14
N VAL A 51 9.82 -19.01 21.36
CA VAL A 51 10.05 -20.31 20.70
C VAL A 51 11.42 -20.90 21.09
N SER A 52 11.54 -22.23 20.98
CA SER A 52 12.82 -22.91 21.13
C SER A 52 13.71 -22.72 19.90
N GLY A 53 15.04 -22.95 20.05
CA GLY A 53 15.96 -22.93 18.92
C GLY A 53 15.61 -23.96 17.86
N SER A 54 15.16 -25.17 18.26
CA SER A 54 14.71 -26.20 17.33
C SER A 54 13.43 -25.80 16.56
N GLN A 55 12.51 -25.11 17.20
CA GLN A 55 11.32 -24.58 16.53
C GLN A 55 11.69 -23.49 15.53
N LEU A 56 12.56 -22.54 15.91
CA LEU A 56 13.02 -21.50 15.01
C LEU A 56 13.70 -22.11 13.78
N ASN A 57 14.65 -23.02 13.97
CA ASN A 57 15.35 -23.68 12.86
C ASN A 57 14.43 -24.57 12.00
N HIS A 58 13.37 -25.11 12.58
CA HIS A 58 12.37 -25.87 11.81
C HIS A 58 11.62 -24.98 10.81
N TYR A 59 11.27 -23.75 11.19
CA TYR A 59 10.54 -22.83 10.32
C TYR A 59 11.46 -22.02 9.41
N PHE A 60 12.63 -21.65 9.91
CA PHE A 60 13.60 -20.78 9.24
C PHE A 60 15.01 -21.31 9.48
N PRO A 61 15.47 -22.27 8.65
CA PRO A 61 16.75 -22.94 8.86
C PRO A 61 17.96 -22.01 8.62
N THR A 62 17.80 -20.97 7.82
CA THR A 62 18.86 -20.00 7.50
C THR A 62 18.37 -18.57 7.73
N LYS A 63 19.31 -17.64 7.90
CA LYS A 63 18.98 -16.20 7.96
C LYS A 63 18.33 -15.73 6.66
N GLU A 64 18.80 -16.23 5.53
CA GLU A 64 18.25 -15.96 4.22
C GLU A 64 16.78 -16.37 4.11
N SER A 65 16.44 -17.63 4.50
CA SER A 65 15.03 -18.09 4.50
C SER A 65 14.13 -17.26 5.41
N LEU A 66 14.67 -16.73 6.51
CA LEU A 66 13.94 -15.80 7.38
C LEU A 66 13.73 -14.44 6.70
N VAL A 67 14.78 -13.87 6.10
CA VAL A 67 14.72 -12.57 5.41
C VAL A 67 13.79 -12.64 4.22
N LEU A 68 13.85 -13.67 3.38
CA LEU A 68 12.90 -13.94 2.29
C LEU A 68 11.45 -13.93 2.80
N ALA A 69 11.20 -14.63 3.90
CA ALA A 69 9.86 -14.67 4.47
C ALA A 69 9.40 -13.30 5.04
N VAL A 70 10.32 -12.51 5.58
CA VAL A 70 10.03 -11.13 6.04
C VAL A 70 9.74 -10.21 4.86
N ILE A 71 10.50 -10.31 3.75
CA ILE A 71 10.23 -9.57 2.51
C ILE A 71 8.82 -9.89 2.03
N ALA A 72 8.48 -11.17 1.87
CA ALA A 72 7.16 -11.59 1.41
C ALA A 72 6.04 -11.11 2.34
N TRP A 73 6.24 -11.15 3.65
CA TRP A 73 5.27 -10.69 4.63
C TRP A 73 5.05 -9.17 4.59
N GLN A 74 6.14 -8.39 4.46
CA GLN A 74 6.06 -6.94 4.32
C GLN A 74 5.41 -6.54 3.00
N ALA A 75 5.82 -7.20 1.90
CA ALA A 75 5.22 -6.98 0.58
C ALA A 75 3.71 -7.23 0.60
N GLU A 76 3.27 -8.37 1.14
CA GLU A 76 1.83 -8.71 1.23
C GLU A 76 1.04 -7.63 1.99
N ARG A 77 1.58 -7.11 3.10
CA ARG A 77 0.93 -6.03 3.87
C ARG A 77 0.81 -4.75 3.04
N VAL A 78 1.89 -4.34 2.37
CA VAL A 78 1.90 -3.15 1.50
C VAL A 78 0.90 -3.33 0.35
N LEU A 79 0.95 -4.46 -0.34
CA LEU A 79 0.09 -4.73 -1.50
C LEU A 79 -1.38 -4.82 -1.10
N THR A 80 -1.70 -5.51 0.01
CA THR A 80 -3.07 -5.60 0.54
C THR A 80 -3.62 -4.22 0.89
N PHE A 81 -2.83 -3.38 1.54
CA PHE A 81 -3.21 -2.02 1.86
C PHE A 81 -3.53 -1.19 0.60
N HIS A 82 -2.64 -1.20 -0.40
CA HIS A 82 -2.81 -0.42 -1.62
C HIS A 82 -3.93 -0.97 -2.55
N ARG A 83 -4.25 -2.26 -2.45
CA ARG A 83 -5.38 -2.89 -3.16
C ARG A 83 -6.71 -2.73 -2.43
N SER A 84 -6.73 -2.10 -1.27
CA SER A 84 -7.96 -1.89 -0.50
C SER A 84 -8.96 -1.02 -1.25
N GLN A 85 -10.26 -1.19 -0.96
CA GLN A 85 -11.33 -0.39 -1.56
C GLN A 85 -11.20 1.11 -1.29
N GLN A 86 -10.45 1.49 -0.27
CA GLN A 86 -10.18 2.88 0.09
C GLN A 86 -9.58 3.69 -1.06
N PHE A 87 -8.79 3.06 -1.94
CA PHE A 87 -8.11 3.75 -3.05
C PHE A 87 -8.74 3.43 -4.42
N ALA A 88 -9.87 2.73 -4.48
CA ALA A 88 -10.63 2.42 -5.69
C ALA A 88 -9.76 1.93 -6.88
N GLY A 89 -8.64 1.26 -6.59
CA GLY A 89 -7.68 0.76 -7.58
C GLY A 89 -6.90 1.84 -8.33
N PHE A 90 -6.84 3.06 -7.79
CA PHE A 90 -6.14 4.22 -8.37
C PHE A 90 -6.61 4.59 -9.78
N ASP A 91 -7.86 4.36 -10.10
CA ASP A 91 -8.42 4.59 -11.44
C ASP A 91 -8.88 6.04 -11.68
N ASN A 92 -8.57 6.95 -10.76
CA ASN A 92 -8.84 8.38 -10.87
C ASN A 92 -7.86 9.20 -10.01
N LEU A 93 -7.77 10.51 -10.29
CA LEU A 93 -6.87 11.42 -9.58
C LEU A 93 -7.22 11.58 -8.11
N ASP A 94 -8.50 11.51 -7.76
CA ASP A 94 -8.91 11.67 -6.37
C ASP A 94 -8.47 10.47 -5.50
N ALA A 95 -8.40 9.27 -6.08
CA ALA A 95 -7.83 8.11 -5.41
C ALA A 95 -6.32 8.28 -5.15
N LEU A 96 -5.57 8.86 -6.09
CA LEU A 96 -4.16 9.20 -5.89
C LEU A 96 -3.98 10.26 -4.80
N ARG A 97 -4.84 11.29 -4.79
CA ARG A 97 -4.83 12.32 -3.73
C ARG A 97 -5.19 11.72 -2.37
N ALA A 98 -6.23 10.90 -2.29
CA ALA A 98 -6.63 10.23 -1.05
C ALA A 98 -5.51 9.34 -0.48
N TRP A 99 -4.76 8.68 -1.36
CA TRP A 99 -3.57 7.92 -0.97
C TRP A 99 -2.46 8.83 -0.42
N ALA A 100 -2.15 9.93 -1.08
CA ALA A 100 -1.18 10.90 -0.60
C ALA A 100 -1.61 11.50 0.75
N ASP A 101 -2.87 11.93 0.87
CA ASP A 101 -3.44 12.51 2.08
C ASP A 101 -3.41 11.52 3.25
N TYR A 102 -3.63 10.23 3.01
CA TYR A 102 -3.51 9.20 4.04
C TYR A 102 -2.12 9.21 4.68
N TYR A 103 -1.05 9.20 3.87
CA TYR A 103 0.31 9.18 4.39
C TYR A 103 0.73 10.52 4.99
N VAL A 104 0.33 11.63 4.40
CA VAL A 104 0.61 12.98 4.91
C VAL A 104 -0.14 13.24 6.21
N GLY A 105 -1.36 12.73 6.36
CA GLY A 105 -2.17 12.85 7.57
C GLY A 105 -1.77 11.88 8.70
N TYR A 106 -0.93 10.88 8.41
CA TYR A 106 -0.45 9.95 9.42
C TYR A 106 0.71 10.57 10.20
N GLU A 107 0.42 11.07 11.41
CA GLU A 107 1.36 11.84 12.23
C GLU A 107 2.74 11.18 12.44
N ARG A 108 2.80 9.85 12.40
CA ARG A 108 4.02 9.07 12.63
C ARG A 108 4.73 8.63 11.35
N ALA A 109 4.21 9.00 10.17
CA ALA A 109 4.78 8.58 8.89
C ALA A 109 6.27 8.90 8.78
N TYR A 110 6.67 10.13 9.12
CA TYR A 110 8.07 10.55 9.09
C TYR A 110 8.93 9.95 10.21
N GLN A 111 8.33 9.36 11.25
CA GLN A 111 9.07 8.66 12.31
C GLN A 111 9.28 7.19 11.94
N GLU A 112 8.23 6.54 11.44
CA GLU A 112 8.23 5.12 11.12
C GLU A 112 8.79 4.82 9.72
N GLY A 113 8.57 5.72 8.75
CA GLY A 113 9.02 5.51 7.38
C GLY A 113 8.32 4.35 6.67
N CYS A 114 8.90 3.91 5.57
CA CYS A 114 8.44 2.75 4.84
C CYS A 114 9.19 1.49 5.30
N SER A 115 8.52 0.55 5.95
CA SER A 115 9.15 -0.68 6.45
C SER A 115 9.78 -1.54 5.34
N LEU A 116 9.14 -1.63 4.16
CA LEU A 116 9.71 -2.33 3.01
C LEU A 116 10.88 -1.55 2.41
N GLY A 117 10.81 -0.22 2.33
CA GLY A 117 11.90 0.64 1.87
C GLY A 117 13.12 0.59 2.79
N SER A 118 12.91 0.61 4.11
CA SER A 118 13.98 0.47 5.10
C SER A 118 14.66 -0.90 4.98
N LEU A 119 13.87 -1.97 4.88
CA LEU A 119 14.38 -3.32 4.67
C LEU A 119 15.22 -3.41 3.37
N ALA A 120 14.74 -2.81 2.27
CA ALA A 120 15.46 -2.77 1.00
C ALA A 120 16.81 -2.08 1.13
N SER A 121 16.87 -0.92 1.79
CA SER A 121 18.10 -0.13 1.94
C SER A 121 19.21 -0.88 2.70
N GLU A 122 18.84 -1.83 3.55
CA GLU A 122 19.78 -2.69 4.27
C GLU A 122 20.19 -3.90 3.43
N ILE A 123 19.23 -4.58 2.79
CA ILE A 123 19.44 -5.81 2.03
C ILE A 123 20.37 -5.59 0.85
N ILE A 124 20.22 -4.49 0.11
CA ILE A 124 21.08 -4.18 -1.04
C ILE A 124 22.58 -4.05 -0.70
N LYS A 125 22.92 -3.98 0.58
CA LYS A 125 24.31 -3.92 1.08
C LYS A 125 24.78 -5.26 1.65
N THR A 126 23.98 -6.32 1.53
CA THR A 126 24.29 -7.65 2.06
C THR A 126 24.61 -8.62 0.91
N ASP A 127 25.29 -9.73 1.24
CA ASP A 127 25.54 -10.82 0.30
C ASP A 127 24.40 -11.87 0.33
N LEU A 128 23.22 -11.52 0.88
CA LEU A 128 22.08 -12.42 0.90
C LEU A 128 21.47 -12.54 -0.51
N ASP A 129 21.19 -13.75 -0.93
CA ASP A 129 20.55 -14.04 -2.22
C ASP A 129 19.03 -13.88 -2.11
N VAL A 130 18.60 -12.62 -2.01
CA VAL A 130 17.17 -12.23 -1.81
C VAL A 130 16.79 -11.03 -2.68
N HIS A 131 17.64 -10.64 -3.62
CA HIS A 131 17.43 -9.44 -4.43
C HIS A 131 16.24 -9.58 -5.38
N ASP A 132 16.05 -10.74 -5.96
CA ASP A 132 14.99 -11.00 -6.92
C ASP A 132 13.61 -10.90 -6.26
N GLU A 133 13.44 -11.42 -5.05
CA GLU A 133 12.21 -11.33 -4.28
C GLU A 133 11.93 -9.89 -3.85
N LEU A 134 12.97 -9.16 -3.47
CA LEU A 134 12.84 -7.76 -3.12
C LEU A 134 12.43 -6.92 -4.34
N ALA A 135 13.09 -7.11 -5.49
CA ALA A 135 12.74 -6.47 -6.75
C ALA A 135 11.30 -6.77 -7.14
N SER A 136 10.90 -8.06 -7.08
CA SER A 136 9.54 -8.49 -7.36
C SER A 136 8.51 -7.82 -6.45
N ALA A 137 8.82 -7.60 -5.16
CA ALA A 137 7.93 -6.91 -4.23
C ALA A 137 7.67 -5.45 -4.65
N PHE A 138 8.72 -4.72 -5.06
CA PHE A 138 8.61 -3.35 -5.55
C PHE A 138 7.92 -3.28 -6.92
N ASP A 139 8.20 -4.23 -7.81
CA ASP A 139 7.54 -4.33 -9.12
C ASP A 139 6.04 -4.52 -8.96
N GLN A 140 5.60 -5.44 -8.09
CA GLN A 140 4.18 -5.64 -7.80
C GLN A 140 3.52 -4.38 -7.19
N TRP A 141 4.24 -3.63 -6.37
CA TRP A 141 3.72 -2.37 -5.83
C TRP A 141 3.58 -1.30 -6.92
N ARG A 142 4.59 -1.14 -7.77
CA ARG A 142 4.55 -0.25 -8.94
C ARG A 142 3.40 -0.62 -9.88
N ASP A 143 3.17 -1.91 -10.10
CA ASP A 143 2.13 -2.42 -10.98
C ASP A 143 0.72 -2.00 -10.51
N ILE A 144 0.48 -1.85 -9.20
CA ILE A 144 -0.80 -1.33 -8.71
C ILE A 144 -1.07 0.09 -9.24
N PHE A 145 -0.08 0.96 -9.25
CA PHE A 145 -0.23 2.31 -9.83
C PHE A 145 -0.34 2.26 -11.34
N ARG A 146 0.49 1.45 -12.01
CA ARG A 146 0.42 1.27 -13.46
C ARG A 146 -0.98 0.82 -13.91
N ASP A 147 -1.51 -0.21 -13.30
CA ASP A 147 -2.82 -0.77 -13.64
C ASP A 147 -3.94 0.27 -13.40
N GLY A 148 -3.81 1.10 -12.37
CA GLY A 148 -4.71 2.22 -12.12
C GLY A 148 -4.65 3.28 -13.21
N ILE A 149 -3.45 3.68 -13.62
CA ILE A 149 -3.22 4.68 -14.69
C ILE A 149 -3.71 4.14 -16.04
N GLU A 150 -3.42 2.88 -16.37
CA GLU A 150 -3.95 2.22 -17.57
C GLU A 150 -5.48 2.24 -17.59
N ARG A 151 -6.11 2.02 -16.44
CA ARG A 151 -7.57 2.10 -16.31
C ARG A 151 -8.07 3.54 -16.48
N MET A 152 -7.36 4.55 -15.99
CA MET A 152 -7.69 5.95 -16.28
C MET A 152 -7.68 6.24 -17.79
N GLN A 153 -6.70 5.70 -18.53
CA GLN A 153 -6.65 5.82 -19.99
C GLN A 153 -7.85 5.13 -20.66
N GLN A 154 -8.14 3.88 -20.26
CA GLN A 154 -9.27 3.11 -20.81
C GLN A 154 -10.61 3.81 -20.58
N LEU A 155 -10.74 4.54 -19.45
CA LEU A 155 -11.92 5.33 -19.12
C LEU A 155 -11.92 6.73 -19.73
N GLY A 156 -10.90 7.08 -20.52
CA GLY A 156 -10.78 8.41 -21.12
C GLY A 156 -10.53 9.53 -20.11
N ARG A 157 -10.07 9.23 -18.92
CA ARG A 157 -9.81 10.20 -17.83
C ARG A 157 -8.47 10.91 -17.98
N ILE A 158 -7.52 10.25 -18.64
CA ILE A 158 -6.20 10.80 -18.99
C ILE A 158 -5.88 10.48 -20.45
N SER A 159 -4.99 11.29 -21.03
CA SER A 159 -4.55 11.16 -22.42
C SER A 159 -3.90 9.80 -22.71
N PRO A 160 -4.12 9.20 -23.89
CA PRO A 160 -3.37 8.02 -24.32
C PRO A 160 -1.87 8.29 -24.51
N GLU A 161 -1.42 9.54 -24.51
CA GLU A 161 0.00 9.92 -24.59
C GLU A 161 0.72 9.76 -23.23
N ALA A 162 -0.02 9.60 -22.13
CA ALA A 162 0.58 9.29 -20.84
C ALA A 162 1.26 7.91 -20.89
N ASP A 163 2.43 7.78 -20.28
CA ASP A 163 3.15 6.51 -20.14
C ASP A 163 2.89 5.89 -18.75
N PRO A 164 1.98 4.90 -18.62
CA PRO A 164 1.62 4.35 -17.33
C PRO A 164 2.79 3.75 -16.55
N PRO A 165 3.71 2.98 -17.15
CA PRO A 165 4.92 2.50 -16.47
C PRO A 165 5.79 3.63 -15.91
N GLN A 166 5.99 4.71 -16.66
CA GLN A 166 6.80 5.85 -16.23
C GLN A 166 6.12 6.61 -15.07
N LEU A 167 4.82 6.87 -15.18
CA LEU A 167 4.06 7.56 -14.15
C LEU A 167 3.94 6.74 -12.87
N ALA A 168 3.79 5.42 -12.97
CA ALA A 168 3.79 4.52 -11.82
C ALA A 168 5.15 4.53 -11.11
N THR A 169 6.24 4.52 -11.88
CA THR A 169 7.59 4.64 -11.33
C THR A 169 7.80 5.98 -10.63
N LEU A 170 7.32 7.08 -11.22
CA LEU A 170 7.36 8.42 -10.62
C LEU A 170 6.63 8.45 -9.27
N LEU A 171 5.41 7.94 -9.19
CA LEU A 171 4.62 7.91 -7.95
C LEU A 171 5.32 7.11 -6.85
N LEU A 172 5.82 5.92 -7.17
CA LEU A 172 6.52 5.10 -6.20
C LEU A 172 7.85 5.72 -5.77
N ALA A 173 8.63 6.30 -6.69
CA ALA A 173 9.89 6.97 -6.39
C ALA A 173 9.66 8.24 -5.53
N ALA A 174 8.63 9.04 -5.85
CA ALA A 174 8.25 10.21 -5.05
C ALA A 174 7.86 9.82 -3.62
N PHE A 175 7.11 8.72 -3.47
CA PHE A 175 6.76 8.18 -2.16
C PHE A 175 8.00 7.74 -1.38
N GLN A 176 8.86 6.90 -1.95
CA GLN A 176 10.03 6.36 -1.26
C GLN A 176 11.05 7.47 -0.92
N GLY A 177 11.33 8.35 -1.89
CA GLY A 177 12.25 9.48 -1.68
C GLY A 177 11.69 10.52 -0.72
N GLY A 178 10.42 10.87 -0.87
CA GLY A 178 9.71 11.79 0.02
C GLY A 178 9.66 11.29 1.46
N MET A 179 9.39 9.99 1.66
CA MET A 179 9.38 9.36 2.98
C MET A 179 10.77 9.41 3.65
N LEU A 180 11.82 9.06 2.92
CA LEU A 180 13.19 9.14 3.42
C LEU A 180 13.56 10.58 3.81
N LEU A 181 13.26 11.55 2.95
CA LEU A 181 13.55 12.95 3.23
C LEU A 181 12.76 13.49 4.43
N ALA A 182 11.49 13.06 4.58
CA ALA A 182 10.66 13.40 5.72
C ALA A 182 11.25 12.85 7.04
N GLN A 183 11.75 11.60 7.03
CA GLN A 183 12.43 11.03 8.18
C GLN A 183 13.70 11.81 8.57
N VAL A 184 14.53 12.18 7.60
CA VAL A 184 15.76 12.96 7.81
C VAL A 184 15.44 14.36 8.34
N ALA A 185 14.43 15.01 7.77
CA ALA A 185 13.97 16.33 8.21
C ALA A 185 13.22 16.30 9.54
N ARG A 186 12.68 15.16 9.96
CA ARG A 186 11.71 15.01 11.05
C ARG A 186 10.48 15.91 10.84
N ASP A 187 10.06 16.01 9.58
CA ASP A 187 8.96 16.83 9.13
C ASP A 187 8.27 16.12 7.96
N ILE A 188 6.95 16.22 7.88
CA ILE A 188 6.15 15.59 6.82
C ILE A 188 6.22 16.35 5.49
N ALA A 189 6.65 17.61 5.49
CA ALA A 189 6.63 18.48 4.32
C ALA A 189 7.34 17.87 3.09
N PRO A 190 8.54 17.26 3.17
CA PRO A 190 9.18 16.67 2.00
C PRO A 190 8.36 15.55 1.33
N LEU A 191 7.66 14.72 2.12
CA LEU A 191 6.77 13.71 1.57
C LEU A 191 5.57 14.34 0.87
N LYS A 192 4.94 15.32 1.51
CA LYS A 192 3.80 16.06 0.96
C LYS A 192 4.17 16.69 -0.39
N ASP A 193 5.28 17.41 -0.44
CA ASP A 193 5.71 18.12 -1.65
C ASP A 193 6.04 17.15 -2.78
N ALA A 194 6.72 16.03 -2.48
CA ALA A 194 7.05 15.01 -3.46
C ALA A 194 5.79 14.35 -4.06
N LEU A 195 4.86 13.95 -3.20
CA LEU A 195 3.62 13.30 -3.64
C LEU A 195 2.73 14.28 -4.42
N GLN A 196 2.57 15.51 -3.93
CA GLN A 196 1.78 16.52 -4.63
C GLN A 196 2.34 16.79 -6.03
N THR A 197 3.66 17.00 -6.14
CA THR A 197 4.32 17.25 -7.43
C THR A 197 4.15 16.06 -8.39
N ALA A 198 4.27 14.83 -7.90
CA ALA A 198 4.10 13.64 -8.73
C ALA A 198 2.65 13.51 -9.23
N ILE A 199 1.66 13.78 -8.36
CA ILE A 199 0.24 13.72 -8.73
C ILE A 199 -0.12 14.88 -9.69
N ASP A 200 0.42 16.07 -9.47
CA ASP A 200 0.23 17.21 -10.37
C ASP A 200 0.78 16.90 -11.77
N HIS A 201 1.90 16.18 -11.85
CA HIS A 201 2.42 15.72 -13.12
C HIS A 201 1.46 14.71 -13.81
N VAL A 202 0.91 13.74 -13.08
CA VAL A 202 -0.13 12.84 -13.62
C VAL A 202 -1.34 13.65 -14.10
N GLN A 203 -1.73 14.68 -13.37
CA GLN A 203 -2.85 15.57 -13.72
C GLN A 203 -2.62 16.33 -15.03
N THR A 204 -1.37 16.60 -15.44
CA THR A 204 -1.11 17.26 -16.74
C THR A 204 -1.63 16.46 -17.93
N PHE A 205 -1.82 15.15 -17.77
CA PHE A 205 -2.42 14.26 -18.76
C PHE A 205 -3.94 14.12 -18.62
N ALA A 206 -4.57 14.79 -17.64
CA ALA A 206 -6.03 14.70 -17.47
C ALA A 206 -6.75 15.24 -18.70
N THR A 207 -7.72 14.46 -19.20
CA THR A 207 -8.64 14.92 -20.23
C THR A 207 -9.70 15.81 -19.57
N PRO A 208 -10.06 16.94 -20.16
CA PRO A 208 -11.21 17.71 -19.68
C PRO A 208 -12.42 16.76 -19.62
N PRO A 209 -13.27 16.83 -18.57
CA PRO A 209 -14.54 16.15 -18.62
C PRO A 209 -15.21 16.60 -19.91
N ASP A 210 -15.65 15.65 -20.75
CA ASP A 210 -16.37 15.97 -21.98
C ASP A 210 -17.35 17.06 -21.66
N ALA A 211 -17.17 18.22 -22.29
CA ALA A 211 -18.21 19.23 -22.32
C ALA A 211 -19.35 18.56 -23.08
N GLY A 212 -20.18 17.84 -22.29
CA GLY A 212 -21.26 17.03 -22.84
C GLY A 212 -21.93 17.84 -23.91
N VAL A 213 -22.07 17.25 -25.07
CA VAL A 213 -22.84 17.75 -26.18
C VAL A 213 -24.09 18.39 -25.58
N ILE A 214 -24.08 19.72 -25.48
CA ILE A 214 -25.29 20.46 -25.14
C ILE A 214 -26.20 20.19 -26.33
N ALA A 215 -27.03 19.16 -26.21
CA ALA A 215 -28.16 19.02 -27.12
C ALA A 215 -28.89 20.36 -27.04
N PRO A 216 -29.26 20.98 -28.17
CA PRO A 216 -30.04 22.21 -28.19
C PRO A 216 -31.42 21.90 -27.57
N GLY A 217 -31.51 21.92 -26.27
CA GLY A 217 -32.71 21.76 -25.48
C GLY A 217 -33.40 23.10 -25.36
N THR A 218 -34.52 23.16 -26.00
CA THR A 218 -35.55 24.17 -25.97
C THR A 218 -35.70 24.79 -24.57
N GLY A 219 -35.33 26.07 -24.47
CA GLY A 219 -35.52 26.88 -23.25
C GLY A 219 -36.99 27.08 -22.91
N ARG A 220 -37.60 26.18 -22.19
CA ARG A 220 -38.94 26.34 -21.60
C ARG A 220 -39.14 25.70 -20.21
N ASP A 221 -38.20 24.87 -19.70
CA ASP A 221 -38.46 24.16 -18.46
C ASP A 221 -37.67 24.64 -17.22
N MET A 222 -36.95 25.75 -17.30
CA MET A 222 -36.19 26.26 -16.14
C MET A 222 -37.02 27.13 -15.17
N HIS A 223 -38.25 27.50 -15.48
CA HIS A 223 -39.05 28.31 -14.57
C HIS A 223 -39.96 27.51 -13.64
N GLU A 224 -40.28 26.25 -14.00
CA GLU A 224 -41.12 25.39 -13.18
C GLU A 224 -40.35 24.56 -12.10
N ALA A 225 -39.02 24.37 -12.25
CA ALA A 225 -38.22 23.65 -11.26
C ALA A 225 -37.88 24.51 -10.02
N ALA A 226 -37.82 25.83 -10.16
CA ALA A 226 -37.48 26.71 -9.06
C ALA A 226 -38.64 26.88 -8.06
N GLU A 227 -39.91 26.77 -8.49
CA GLU A 227 -41.06 26.89 -7.61
C GLU A 227 -41.43 25.65 -6.79
N ARG A 228 -40.87 24.49 -7.08
CA ARG A 228 -41.10 23.24 -6.31
C ARG A 228 -40.17 23.08 -5.10
N LEU A 229 -39.00 23.67 -5.09
CA LEU A 229 -38.03 23.55 -3.99
C LEU A 229 -38.33 24.45 -2.80
N ASP A 230 -39.22 25.42 -2.98
CA ASP A 230 -39.59 26.38 -1.90
C ASP A 230 -40.80 25.90 -1.07
N ARG A 231 -41.44 24.77 -1.40
CA ARG A 231 -42.61 24.23 -0.70
C ARG A 231 -42.39 23.02 0.20
N GLU A 232 -41.21 22.43 0.20
CA GLU A 232 -40.91 21.33 1.11
C GLU A 232 -39.78 21.72 2.09
N GLY A 233 -40.15 22.55 3.06
CA GLY A 233 -39.37 22.74 4.26
C GLY A 233 -39.41 21.50 5.13
N VAL A 234 -38.26 20.89 5.38
CA VAL A 234 -38.07 20.01 6.53
C VAL A 234 -36.79 20.37 7.25
N SER A 235 -37.01 20.84 8.44
CA SER A 235 -36.04 21.11 9.48
C SER A 235 -35.51 19.85 10.11
N GLY A 236 -34.26 19.89 10.53
CA GLY A 236 -33.90 19.24 11.80
C GLY A 236 -32.96 18.08 11.74
N GLY A 237 -31.85 18.19 12.46
CA GLY A 237 -31.22 17.04 13.04
C GLY A 237 -29.68 17.08 13.11
N GLN A 238 -29.15 17.91 14.01
CA GLN A 238 -27.82 17.70 14.58
C GLN A 238 -27.78 16.43 15.44
N GLY A 239 -26.67 15.72 15.42
CA GLY A 239 -26.41 14.70 16.45
C GLY A 239 -25.19 13.86 16.16
N GLN A 240 -24.08 14.28 16.69
CA GLN A 240 -23.05 13.55 17.44
C GLN A 240 -22.92 12.02 17.18
N LEU A 241 -21.69 11.61 16.83
CA LEU A 241 -21.06 10.47 17.51
C LEU A 241 -19.52 10.52 17.33
N LEU A 242 -18.88 11.08 18.38
CA LEU A 242 -17.48 10.84 18.73
C LEU A 242 -17.41 9.63 19.64
N SER A 243 -16.26 8.95 19.60
CA SER A 243 -15.68 8.00 20.59
C SER A 243 -16.20 6.57 20.61
N ARG A 244 -15.40 5.67 20.06
CA ARG A 244 -14.57 4.69 20.82
C ARG A 244 -13.52 4.05 19.92
#